data_aba0baf39a396dc980fbb15a18925a96
#
_entry.id   aba0baf39a396dc980fbb15a18925a96
#
_cell.length_a   1.000
_cell.length_b   1.000
_cell.length_c   1.000
_cell.angle_alpha   90.00
_cell.angle_beta   90.00
_cell.angle_gamma   90.00
#
_symmetry.space_group_name_H-M   'P 1'
#
loop_
_entity.id
_entity.type
_entity.pdbx_description
1 polymer ?
#
loop_
_entity_poly.entity_id
_entity_poly.type
_entity_poly.pdbx_seq_one_letter_code
_entity_poly.pdbx_strand_id
1 'polypeptide(L)'
;MNILSHKKIYLFILAFSTILLPGSALASSVSISTNHSEFFVGDTILFSVRIDSEGKNINTVEGKVLLDHAADAVSLTDINTSGSQFSLWPVKPLPSERNTNISFVGGSPGGFISKDATIFNIVLTLQETGQIALSLDNIVVYISDGKGTKDEVRVKDLSITVLPKKSGTQSADDWRTIMSNDTTEPEPFEVYAGQESSVFDGKKFLSFNTTDAQSGVSYYEVIEDNLSPIRSNGTYVLQEQNKPVKVKVVAYDSAGNARESVYHSPAPTPAPYSVSYS
;
A
#
# COMPACT_ATOMS: atom_id res chain seq x y z
N MET A 1 -8.50 89.19 -31.98
CA MET A 1 -9.66 88.56 -31.30
C MET A 1 -9.55 87.06 -31.49
N ASN A 2 -8.85 86.41 -30.53
CA ASN A 2 -8.44 85.01 -30.63
C ASN A 2 -9.27 84.17 -29.68
N ILE A 3 -9.98 83.21 -30.20
CA ILE A 3 -10.75 82.24 -29.46
C ILE A 3 -9.89 80.97 -29.32
N LEU A 4 -9.39 80.71 -28.10
CA LEU A 4 -8.70 79.52 -27.75
C LEU A 4 -9.72 78.40 -27.46
N SER A 5 -9.66 77.33 -28.28
CA SER A 5 -10.42 76.13 -28.13
C SER A 5 -9.72 75.21 -27.12
N HIS A 6 -10.37 74.90 -25.99
CA HIS A 6 -9.88 73.91 -25.05
C HIS A 6 -10.34 72.51 -25.49
N LYS A 7 -9.38 71.71 -26.00
CA LYS A 7 -9.58 70.28 -26.22
C LYS A 7 -9.43 69.56 -24.87
N LYS A 8 -10.54 69.02 -24.33
CA LYS A 8 -10.54 68.14 -23.20
C LYS A 8 -10.08 66.74 -23.63
N ILE A 9 -8.89 66.33 -23.19
CA ILE A 9 -8.37 65.00 -23.38
C ILE A 9 -8.99 64.14 -22.26
N TYR A 10 -9.90 63.20 -22.63
CA TYR A 10 -10.37 62.19 -21.73
C TYR A 10 -9.40 61.00 -21.75
N LEU A 11 -8.63 60.84 -20.67
CA LEU A 11 -7.77 59.68 -20.45
C LEU A 11 -8.62 58.52 -19.98
N PHE A 12 -8.86 57.56 -20.87
CA PHE A 12 -9.56 56.31 -20.55
C PHE A 12 -8.56 55.38 -19.87
N ILE A 13 -8.57 55.28 -18.52
CA ILE A 13 -7.83 54.28 -17.77
C ILE A 13 -8.63 53.00 -17.84
N LEU A 14 -8.23 52.08 -18.73
CA LEU A 14 -8.75 50.70 -18.80
C LEU A 14 -8.12 49.90 -17.63
N ALA A 15 -8.84 49.83 -16.50
CA ALA A 15 -8.44 48.95 -15.39
C ALA A 15 -8.62 47.48 -15.83
N PHE A 16 -7.52 46.85 -16.25
CA PHE A 16 -7.47 45.44 -16.52
C PHE A 16 -7.50 44.69 -15.17
N SER A 17 -8.71 44.39 -14.69
CA SER A 17 -8.93 43.54 -13.54
C SER A 17 -8.56 42.09 -13.92
N THR A 18 -7.35 41.64 -13.60
CA THR A 18 -6.99 40.24 -13.65
C THR A 18 -7.79 39.49 -12.58
N ILE A 19 -8.88 38.86 -13.00
CA ILE A 19 -9.57 37.90 -12.17
C ILE A 19 -8.62 36.72 -12.03
N LEU A 20 -7.87 36.66 -10.93
CA LEU A 20 -7.23 35.44 -10.45
C LEU A 20 -8.37 34.46 -10.10
N LEU A 21 -8.75 33.62 -11.06
CA LEU A 21 -9.54 32.44 -10.74
C LEU A 21 -8.69 31.60 -9.78
N PRO A 22 -9.15 31.31 -8.55
CA PRO A 22 -8.46 30.39 -7.71
C PRO A 22 -8.42 29.05 -8.49
N GLY A 23 -7.21 28.63 -8.89
CA GLY A 23 -7.04 27.29 -9.43
C GLY A 23 -7.60 26.35 -8.39
N SER A 24 -8.66 25.62 -8.71
CA SER A 24 -9.18 24.57 -7.85
C SER A 24 -8.05 23.59 -7.60
N ALA A 25 -7.46 23.60 -6.41
CA ALA A 25 -6.54 22.56 -6.01
C ALA A 25 -7.32 21.26 -6.11
N LEU A 26 -6.99 20.43 -7.11
CA LEU A 26 -7.67 19.14 -7.28
C LEU A 26 -7.32 18.28 -6.07
N ALA A 27 -8.33 17.85 -5.33
CA ALA A 27 -8.16 16.95 -4.20
C ALA A 27 -7.81 15.54 -4.72
N SER A 28 -6.85 14.87 -4.11
CA SER A 28 -6.62 13.44 -4.41
C SER A 28 -7.90 12.64 -4.22
N SER A 29 -8.04 11.53 -4.91
CA SER A 29 -9.22 10.68 -4.74
C SER A 29 -8.84 9.24 -4.43
N VAL A 30 -9.50 8.65 -3.42
CA VAL A 30 -9.38 7.24 -3.08
C VAL A 30 -10.69 6.54 -3.40
N SER A 31 -10.62 5.41 -4.07
CA SER A 31 -11.81 4.68 -4.56
C SER A 31 -11.66 3.18 -4.37
N ILE A 32 -12.80 2.48 -4.35
CA ILE A 32 -12.87 1.03 -4.44
C ILE A 32 -13.45 0.67 -5.81
N SER A 33 -12.82 -0.28 -6.50
CA SER A 33 -13.26 -0.72 -7.83
C SER A 33 -13.06 -2.22 -8.01
N THR A 34 -13.77 -2.78 -9.00
CA THR A 34 -13.60 -4.15 -9.48
C THR A 34 -13.80 -4.17 -11.00
N ASN A 35 -13.35 -5.22 -11.65
CA ASN A 35 -13.52 -5.42 -13.09
C ASN A 35 -14.87 -6.07 -13.45
N HIS A 36 -15.70 -6.40 -12.46
CA HIS A 36 -17.01 -7.01 -12.66
C HIS A 36 -18.14 -5.98 -12.61
N SER A 37 -19.19 -6.22 -13.39
CA SER A 37 -20.44 -5.43 -13.40
C SER A 37 -21.65 -6.22 -12.89
N GLU A 38 -21.54 -7.54 -12.81
CA GLU A 38 -22.57 -8.46 -12.29
C GLU A 38 -21.92 -9.38 -11.25
N PHE A 39 -22.65 -9.72 -10.21
CA PHE A 39 -22.18 -10.49 -9.07
C PHE A 39 -23.17 -11.57 -8.70
N PHE A 40 -22.70 -12.81 -8.55
CA PHE A 40 -23.56 -13.96 -8.27
C PHE A 40 -23.05 -14.71 -7.03
N VAL A 41 -23.97 -15.38 -6.36
CA VAL A 41 -23.62 -16.29 -5.26
C VAL A 41 -22.62 -17.34 -5.75
N GLY A 42 -21.51 -17.48 -5.02
CA GLY A 42 -20.39 -18.38 -5.31
C GLY A 42 -19.24 -17.74 -6.09
N ASP A 43 -19.38 -16.48 -6.50
CA ASP A 43 -18.26 -15.74 -7.12
C ASP A 43 -17.20 -15.36 -6.05
N THR A 44 -15.93 -15.45 -6.43
CA THR A 44 -14.80 -14.91 -5.67
C THR A 44 -14.20 -13.75 -6.45
N ILE A 45 -14.42 -12.54 -5.94
CA ILE A 45 -14.18 -11.28 -6.65
C ILE A 45 -13.07 -10.50 -5.98
N LEU A 46 -12.19 -9.90 -6.80
CA LEU A 46 -11.15 -8.98 -6.36
C LEU A 46 -11.66 -7.53 -6.44
N PHE A 47 -11.56 -6.85 -5.31
CA PHE A 47 -11.84 -5.41 -5.15
C PHE A 47 -10.53 -4.69 -4.87
N SER A 48 -10.20 -3.68 -5.66
CA SER A 48 -8.98 -2.89 -5.51
C SER A 48 -9.28 -1.56 -4.84
N VAL A 49 -8.54 -1.23 -3.79
CA VAL A 49 -8.48 0.13 -3.23
C VAL A 49 -7.43 0.90 -4.03
N ARG A 50 -7.84 2.01 -4.64
CA ARG A 50 -7.03 2.76 -5.61
C ARG A 50 -6.94 4.23 -5.25
N ILE A 51 -5.88 4.89 -5.72
CA ILE A 51 -5.67 6.34 -5.54
C ILE A 51 -5.34 7.02 -6.86
N ASP A 52 -6.02 8.13 -7.13
CA ASP A 52 -5.59 9.16 -8.07
C ASP A 52 -5.00 10.32 -7.27
N SER A 53 -3.73 10.60 -7.48
CA SER A 53 -3.00 11.68 -6.80
C SER A 53 -3.34 13.07 -7.32
N GLU A 54 -4.11 13.17 -8.40
CA GLU A 54 -4.41 14.43 -9.12
C GLU A 54 -3.13 15.27 -9.40
N GLY A 55 -2.05 14.57 -9.76
CA GLY A 55 -0.76 15.18 -10.10
C GLY A 55 0.11 15.57 -8.91
N LYS A 56 -0.32 15.32 -7.68
CA LYS A 56 0.47 15.58 -6.48
C LYS A 56 1.41 14.41 -6.19
N ASN A 57 2.56 14.73 -5.60
CA ASN A 57 3.48 13.70 -5.13
C ASN A 57 3.05 13.23 -3.73
N ILE A 58 2.46 12.02 -3.66
CA ILE A 58 1.92 11.43 -2.43
C ILE A 58 2.94 10.46 -1.86
N ASN A 59 3.15 10.46 -0.55
CA ASN A 59 4.04 9.48 0.09
C ASN A 59 3.33 8.50 1.02
N THR A 60 2.19 8.85 1.60
CA THR A 60 1.50 7.99 2.59
C THR A 60 -0.01 8.12 2.45
N VAL A 61 -0.70 7.01 2.63
CA VAL A 61 -2.15 6.95 2.81
C VAL A 61 -2.46 6.07 4.01
N GLU A 62 -3.37 6.53 4.86
CA GLU A 62 -3.90 5.78 5.99
C GLU A 62 -5.42 5.80 5.99
N GLY A 63 -6.04 4.82 6.62
CA GLY A 63 -7.49 4.76 6.77
C GLY A 63 -8.04 3.37 7.00
N LYS A 64 -9.33 3.22 6.71
CA LYS A 64 -10.05 1.97 6.85
C LYS A 64 -10.97 1.73 5.65
N VAL A 65 -11.18 0.46 5.34
CA VAL A 65 -12.29 -0.01 4.52
C VAL A 65 -13.30 -0.67 5.44
N LEU A 66 -14.53 -0.21 5.42
CA LEU A 66 -15.65 -0.82 6.15
C LEU A 66 -16.36 -1.81 5.21
N LEU A 67 -16.69 -2.99 5.71
CA LEU A 67 -17.45 -4.01 5.01
C LEU A 67 -18.83 -4.09 5.66
N ASP A 68 -19.83 -3.53 4.98
CA ASP A 68 -21.23 -3.56 5.43
C ASP A 68 -22.02 -4.58 4.61
N HIS A 69 -22.45 -5.65 5.27
CA HIS A 69 -23.19 -6.76 4.67
C HIS A 69 -23.99 -7.51 5.74
N ALA A 70 -25.00 -8.27 5.32
CA ALA A 70 -25.67 -9.21 6.20
C ALA A 70 -24.69 -10.26 6.77
N ALA A 71 -24.99 -10.83 7.94
CA ALA A 71 -24.21 -11.91 8.48
C ALA A 71 -24.09 -13.04 7.44
N ASP A 72 -22.91 -13.61 7.31
CA ASP A 72 -22.60 -14.70 6.37
C ASP A 72 -22.77 -14.40 4.88
N ALA A 73 -23.09 -13.16 4.48
CA ALA A 73 -23.26 -12.78 3.07
C ALA A 73 -21.95 -12.79 2.28
N VAL A 74 -20.81 -12.62 2.95
CA VAL A 74 -19.47 -12.69 2.35
C VAL A 74 -18.49 -13.43 3.24
N SER A 75 -17.49 -14.05 2.62
CA SER A 75 -16.29 -14.53 3.28
C SER A 75 -15.09 -13.73 2.78
N LEU A 76 -14.30 -13.19 3.69
CA LEU A 76 -13.01 -12.59 3.35
C LEU A 76 -12.03 -13.70 3.01
N THR A 77 -11.70 -13.82 1.72
CA THR A 77 -10.83 -14.89 1.21
C THR A 77 -9.37 -14.50 1.34
N ASP A 78 -9.02 -13.25 0.99
CA ASP A 78 -7.66 -12.74 1.10
C ASP A 78 -7.62 -11.20 1.16
N ILE A 79 -6.51 -10.67 1.67
CA ILE A 79 -6.11 -9.27 1.54
C ILE A 79 -4.65 -9.27 1.11
N ASN A 80 -4.36 -8.66 -0.03
CA ASN A 80 -3.01 -8.65 -0.56
C ASN A 80 -2.59 -7.29 -1.11
N THR A 81 -1.29 -7.11 -1.26
CA THR A 81 -0.66 -5.90 -1.78
C THR A 81 -0.11 -6.08 -3.20
N SER A 82 -0.63 -7.04 -3.97
CA SER A 82 -0.22 -7.26 -5.35
C SER A 82 -0.45 -6.01 -6.21
N GLY A 83 0.52 -5.67 -7.03
CA GLY A 83 0.48 -4.47 -7.86
C GLY A 83 0.39 -3.16 -7.07
N SER A 84 0.65 -3.19 -5.76
CA SER A 84 0.63 -1.98 -4.93
C SER A 84 1.71 -0.98 -5.34
N GLN A 85 1.33 0.30 -5.36
CA GLN A 85 2.28 1.40 -5.48
C GLN A 85 3.10 1.59 -4.19
N PHE A 86 2.66 1.03 -3.06
CA PHE A 86 3.30 1.18 -1.77
C PHE A 86 4.34 0.09 -1.53
N SER A 87 5.55 0.51 -1.17
CA SER A 87 6.66 -0.38 -0.81
C SER A 87 6.89 -0.47 0.70
N LEU A 88 6.25 0.41 1.49
CA LEU A 88 6.39 0.45 2.95
C LEU A 88 5.01 0.37 3.61
N TRP A 89 4.89 -0.52 4.59
CA TRP A 89 3.64 -0.77 5.31
C TRP A 89 3.86 -0.71 6.82
N PRO A 90 3.82 0.47 7.45
CA PRO A 90 3.79 0.59 8.91
C PRO A 90 2.66 -0.22 9.54
N VAL A 91 1.49 -0.26 8.87
CA VAL A 91 0.39 -1.16 9.18
C VAL A 91 -0.09 -1.79 7.89
N LYS A 92 0.27 -3.09 7.66
CA LYS A 92 -0.27 -3.84 6.53
C LYS A 92 -1.79 -3.85 6.60
N PRO A 93 -2.51 -3.90 5.45
CA PRO A 93 -3.95 -4.07 5.46
C PRO A 93 -4.33 -5.34 6.22
N LEU A 94 -4.99 -5.19 7.35
CA LEU A 94 -5.39 -6.30 8.23
C LEU A 94 -6.87 -6.14 8.60
N PRO A 95 -7.62 -7.25 8.58
CA PRO A 95 -9.01 -7.24 8.99
C PRO A 95 -9.13 -7.13 10.52
N SER A 96 -10.22 -6.56 11.00
CA SER A 96 -10.63 -6.67 12.39
C SER A 96 -11.02 -8.13 12.72
N GLU A 97 -11.10 -8.48 14.01
CA GLU A 97 -11.49 -9.83 14.46
C GLU A 97 -12.81 -10.32 13.86
N ARG A 98 -13.73 -9.42 13.53
CA ARG A 98 -15.05 -9.73 12.95
C ARG A 98 -15.11 -9.57 11.44
N ASN A 99 -13.98 -9.26 10.79
CA ASN A 99 -13.90 -8.96 9.36
C ASN A 99 -14.84 -7.82 8.88
N THR A 100 -15.22 -6.90 9.77
CA THR A 100 -16.10 -5.77 9.43
C THR A 100 -15.36 -4.53 8.95
N ASN A 101 -14.06 -4.47 9.17
CA ASN A 101 -13.21 -3.41 8.65
C ASN A 101 -11.77 -3.89 8.44
N ILE A 102 -11.07 -3.20 7.54
CA ILE A 102 -9.66 -3.41 7.22
C ILE A 102 -8.95 -2.10 7.48
N SER A 103 -8.02 -2.07 8.42
CA SER A 103 -7.20 -0.88 8.72
C SER A 103 -5.86 -0.97 8.01
N PHE A 104 -5.32 0.16 7.54
CA PHE A 104 -4.04 0.20 6.86
C PHE A 104 -3.31 1.53 7.04
N VAL A 105 -1.99 1.49 6.99
CA VAL A 105 -1.08 2.62 6.81
C VAL A 105 0.03 2.16 5.87
N GLY A 106 0.13 2.78 4.72
CA GLY A 106 1.13 2.42 3.72
C GLY A 106 1.62 3.60 2.92
N GLY A 107 2.74 3.43 2.23
CA GLY A 107 3.30 4.49 1.42
C GLY A 107 4.55 4.10 0.63
N SER A 108 5.06 5.09 -0.08
CA SER A 108 6.31 5.04 -0.83
C SER A 108 7.22 6.15 -0.32
N PRO A 109 8.39 5.84 0.27
CA PRO A 109 9.28 6.84 0.88
C PRO A 109 9.70 7.96 -0.09
N GLY A 110 9.89 7.64 -1.38
CA GLY A 110 10.19 8.63 -2.42
C GLY A 110 8.98 9.41 -2.95
N GLY A 111 7.80 9.05 -2.50
CA GLY A 111 6.55 9.55 -3.06
C GLY A 111 6.26 8.98 -4.46
N PHE A 112 5.04 9.25 -4.95
CA PHE A 112 4.60 8.86 -6.28
C PHE A 112 3.54 9.82 -6.82
N ILE A 113 3.40 9.84 -8.15
CA ILE A 113 2.34 10.52 -8.86
C ILE A 113 1.67 9.48 -9.76
N SER A 114 0.37 9.31 -9.63
CA SER A 114 -0.40 8.38 -10.45
C SER A 114 -1.84 8.82 -10.59
N LYS A 115 -2.47 8.49 -11.71
CA LYS A 115 -3.92 8.67 -11.92
C LYS A 115 -4.75 7.48 -11.47
N ASP A 116 -4.10 6.32 -11.26
CA ASP A 116 -4.83 5.08 -10.96
C ASP A 116 -3.86 4.05 -10.35
N ALA A 117 -3.32 4.36 -9.15
CA ALA A 117 -2.44 3.44 -8.44
C ALA A 117 -3.24 2.51 -7.51
N THR A 118 -2.90 1.23 -7.51
CA THR A 118 -3.42 0.29 -6.51
C THR A 118 -2.74 0.55 -5.16
N ILE A 119 -3.54 0.66 -4.10
CA ILE A 119 -3.07 0.67 -2.72
C ILE A 119 -2.97 -0.78 -2.23
N PHE A 120 -4.08 -1.51 -2.21
CA PHE A 120 -4.14 -2.93 -1.88
C PHE A 120 -5.41 -3.55 -2.44
N ASN A 121 -5.54 -4.87 -2.35
CA ASN A 121 -6.68 -5.63 -2.84
C ASN A 121 -7.37 -6.38 -1.72
N ILE A 122 -8.69 -6.55 -1.87
CA ILE A 122 -9.57 -7.33 -1.00
C ILE A 122 -10.21 -8.40 -1.86
N VAL A 123 -10.13 -9.66 -1.46
CA VAL A 123 -10.77 -10.77 -2.16
C VAL A 123 -11.93 -11.28 -1.31
N LEU A 124 -13.14 -11.18 -1.85
CA LEU A 124 -14.36 -11.63 -1.18
C LEU A 124 -15.00 -12.76 -1.96
N THR A 125 -15.41 -13.83 -1.25
CA THR A 125 -16.31 -14.84 -1.78
C THR A 125 -17.75 -14.49 -1.40
N LEU A 126 -18.63 -14.35 -2.39
CA LEU A 126 -20.01 -13.95 -2.25
C LEU A 126 -20.87 -15.18 -1.90
N GLN A 127 -21.45 -15.22 -0.70
CA GLN A 127 -22.12 -16.43 -0.17
C GLN A 127 -23.64 -16.36 -0.27
N GLU A 128 -24.22 -15.15 -0.15
CA GLU A 128 -25.66 -14.95 -0.17
C GLU A 128 -26.06 -13.81 -1.09
N THR A 129 -27.32 -13.81 -1.52
CA THR A 129 -27.92 -12.70 -2.28
C THR A 129 -28.12 -11.49 -1.39
N GLY A 130 -27.97 -10.30 -1.93
CA GLY A 130 -28.23 -9.05 -1.20
C GLY A 130 -27.31 -7.91 -1.59
N GLN A 131 -27.34 -6.87 -0.78
CA GLN A 131 -26.49 -5.70 -0.93
C GLN A 131 -25.23 -5.85 -0.09
N ILE A 132 -24.09 -5.48 -0.67
CA ILE A 132 -22.80 -5.40 0.01
C ILE A 132 -22.24 -4.02 -0.28
N ALA A 133 -21.84 -3.29 0.78
CA ALA A 133 -21.20 -2.00 0.65
C ALA A 133 -19.77 -2.05 1.20
N LEU A 134 -18.83 -1.54 0.40
CA LEU A 134 -17.46 -1.29 0.82
C LEU A 134 -17.29 0.23 0.88
N SER A 135 -17.06 0.77 2.07
CA SER A 135 -16.94 2.20 2.32
C SER A 135 -15.55 2.56 2.85
N LEU A 136 -15.08 3.73 2.41
CA LEU A 136 -13.78 4.29 2.84
C LEU A 136 -14.01 5.21 4.04
N ASP A 137 -13.34 4.93 5.15
CA ASP A 137 -13.49 5.68 6.39
C ASP A 137 -12.15 6.22 6.90
N ASN A 138 -12.17 7.45 7.39
CA ASN A 138 -10.99 8.13 7.96
C ASN A 138 -9.77 8.12 7.04
N ILE A 139 -9.98 8.28 5.74
CA ILE A 139 -8.89 8.32 4.75
C ILE A 139 -8.12 9.63 4.89
N VAL A 140 -6.81 9.51 5.11
CA VAL A 140 -5.86 10.64 5.14
C VAL A 140 -4.76 10.37 4.13
N VAL A 141 -4.48 11.37 3.30
CA VAL A 141 -3.43 11.34 2.28
C VAL A 141 -2.37 12.36 2.65
N TYR A 142 -1.09 12.00 2.60
CA TYR A 142 0.02 12.89 2.91
C TYR A 142 0.87 13.16 1.67
N ILE A 143 1.23 14.43 1.49
CA ILE A 143 2.08 14.90 0.40
C ILE A 143 3.56 14.65 0.77
N SER A 144 4.36 14.26 -0.22
CA SER A 144 5.80 14.04 -0.09
C SER A 144 6.59 15.37 -0.06
N ASP A 145 6.34 16.20 0.94
CA ASP A 145 7.02 17.49 1.13
C ASP A 145 7.96 17.51 2.35
N GLY A 146 8.11 16.38 3.04
CA GLY A 146 8.91 16.24 4.26
C GLY A 146 8.35 16.92 5.51
N LYS A 147 7.11 17.48 5.44
CA LYS A 147 6.47 18.19 6.55
C LYS A 147 5.25 17.47 7.12
N GLY A 148 4.83 16.36 6.49
CA GLY A 148 3.61 15.65 6.88
C GLY A 148 2.33 16.41 6.53
N THR A 149 2.36 17.19 5.44
CA THR A 149 1.21 17.96 4.97
C THR A 149 0.11 17.01 4.50
N LYS A 150 -1.09 17.17 5.06
CA LYS A 150 -2.28 16.44 4.62
C LYS A 150 -2.85 17.07 3.37
N ASP A 151 -3.29 16.21 2.45
CA ASP A 151 -4.06 16.63 1.28
C ASP A 151 -5.57 16.53 1.58
N GLU A 152 -6.34 17.35 0.89
CA GLU A 152 -7.79 17.13 0.79
C GLU A 152 -8.02 15.88 -0.05
N VAL A 153 -8.93 15.01 0.41
CA VAL A 153 -9.22 13.73 -0.26
C VAL A 153 -10.70 13.59 -0.55
N ARG A 154 -11.03 13.15 -1.75
CA ARG A 154 -12.35 12.67 -2.13
C ARG A 154 -12.37 11.15 -2.03
N VAL A 155 -13.42 10.59 -1.47
CA VAL A 155 -13.60 9.14 -1.37
C VAL A 155 -14.76 8.70 -2.27
N LYS A 156 -14.61 7.51 -2.87
CA LYS A 156 -15.65 6.88 -3.68
C LYS A 156 -15.86 5.45 -3.20
N ASP A 157 -16.93 5.25 -2.48
CA ASP A 157 -17.38 3.95 -2.01
C ASP A 157 -17.89 3.07 -3.15
N LEU A 158 -18.03 1.78 -2.89
CA LEU A 158 -18.59 0.82 -3.82
C LEU A 158 -19.73 0.04 -3.16
N SER A 159 -20.88 -0.01 -3.82
CA SER A 159 -21.98 -0.89 -3.44
C SER A 159 -22.31 -1.83 -4.60
N ILE A 160 -22.51 -3.11 -4.29
CA ILE A 160 -22.84 -4.15 -5.25
C ILE A 160 -24.11 -4.88 -4.82
N THR A 161 -24.82 -5.46 -5.80
CA THR A 161 -25.95 -6.34 -5.55
C THR A 161 -25.57 -7.75 -5.99
N VAL A 162 -25.61 -8.71 -5.07
CA VAL A 162 -25.34 -10.12 -5.34
C VAL A 162 -26.64 -10.80 -5.74
N LEU A 163 -26.64 -11.38 -6.93
CA LEU A 163 -27.78 -12.10 -7.53
C LEU A 163 -27.69 -13.60 -7.22
N PRO A 164 -28.81 -14.34 -7.32
CA PRO A 164 -28.80 -15.79 -7.20
C PRO A 164 -27.83 -16.44 -8.19
N LYS A 165 -27.25 -17.55 -7.81
CA LYS A 165 -26.33 -18.30 -8.67
C LYS A 165 -27.00 -18.63 -10.02
N LYS A 166 -26.30 -18.34 -11.10
CA LYS A 166 -26.76 -18.59 -12.46
C LYS A 166 -26.63 -20.09 -12.79
N SER A 167 -27.72 -20.76 -13.14
CA SER A 167 -27.70 -22.18 -13.50
C SER A 167 -26.84 -22.43 -14.73
N GLY A 168 -26.00 -23.47 -14.68
CA GLY A 168 -25.14 -23.87 -15.80
C GLY A 168 -23.93 -22.97 -16.08
N THR A 169 -23.66 -21.98 -15.23
CA THR A 169 -22.50 -21.09 -15.36
C THR A 169 -21.51 -21.39 -14.25
N GLN A 170 -20.24 -21.44 -14.57
CA GLN A 170 -19.17 -21.48 -13.56
C GLN A 170 -19.10 -20.13 -12.85
N SER A 171 -18.92 -20.15 -11.53
CA SER A 171 -18.69 -18.91 -10.75
C SER A 171 -17.38 -18.24 -11.18
N ALA A 172 -17.35 -16.94 -11.18
CA ALA A 172 -16.11 -16.17 -11.32
C ALA A 172 -15.19 -16.47 -10.15
N ASP A 173 -13.90 -16.59 -10.42
CA ASP A 173 -12.88 -16.79 -9.38
C ASP A 173 -11.60 -16.05 -9.80
N ASP A 174 -11.59 -14.76 -9.49
CA ASP A 174 -10.46 -13.88 -9.80
C ASP A 174 -9.20 -14.34 -9.09
N TRP A 175 -9.34 -14.76 -7.84
CA TRP A 175 -8.21 -15.13 -7.01
C TRP A 175 -7.53 -16.40 -7.51
N ARG A 176 -8.29 -17.43 -7.80
CA ARG A 176 -7.76 -18.64 -8.41
C ARG A 176 -7.10 -18.34 -9.75
N THR A 177 -7.69 -17.47 -10.56
CA THR A 177 -7.14 -17.09 -11.86
C THR A 177 -5.80 -16.39 -11.69
N ILE A 178 -5.68 -15.46 -10.75
CA ILE A 178 -4.41 -14.78 -10.43
C ILE A 178 -3.38 -15.79 -9.97
N MET A 179 -3.69 -16.61 -8.98
CA MET A 179 -2.76 -17.60 -8.41
C MET A 179 -2.32 -18.65 -9.42
N SER A 180 -3.21 -19.11 -10.29
CA SER A 180 -2.85 -20.14 -11.30
C SER A 180 -2.01 -19.59 -12.45
N ASN A 181 -2.06 -18.29 -12.71
CA ASN A 181 -1.32 -17.62 -13.77
C ASN A 181 -0.01 -17.00 -13.28
N ASP A 182 0.18 -16.89 -11.96
CA ASP A 182 1.39 -16.34 -11.39
C ASP A 182 2.49 -17.39 -11.33
N THR A 183 3.50 -17.19 -12.15
CA THR A 183 4.71 -18.00 -12.23
C THR A 183 5.98 -17.20 -11.96
N THR A 184 5.82 -15.96 -11.51
CA THR A 184 6.94 -15.04 -11.24
C THR A 184 7.27 -15.06 -9.76
N GLU A 185 8.56 -14.98 -9.46
CA GLU A 185 9.02 -14.84 -8.08
C GLU A 185 8.85 -13.41 -7.61
N PRO A 186 8.72 -13.15 -6.30
CA PRO A 186 8.79 -11.81 -5.73
C PRO A 186 9.99 -11.01 -6.24
N GLU A 187 9.89 -9.68 -6.28
CA GLU A 187 10.96 -8.80 -6.73
C GLU A 187 12.25 -8.98 -5.89
N PRO A 188 13.45 -8.79 -6.46
CA PRO A 188 14.69 -8.81 -5.70
C PRO A 188 14.68 -7.83 -4.54
N PHE A 189 15.22 -8.24 -3.39
CA PHE A 189 15.26 -7.41 -2.20
C PHE A 189 16.55 -7.55 -1.41
N GLU A 190 16.81 -6.57 -0.56
CA GLU A 190 17.94 -6.56 0.36
C GLU A 190 17.48 -6.75 1.80
N VAL A 191 18.38 -7.30 2.62
CA VAL A 191 18.18 -7.49 4.06
C VAL A 191 19.07 -6.50 4.79
N TYR A 192 18.46 -5.63 5.57
CA TYR A 192 19.15 -4.59 6.33
C TYR A 192 19.24 -4.96 7.81
N ALA A 193 20.41 -4.77 8.40
CA ALA A 193 20.57 -4.94 9.84
C ALA A 193 20.41 -3.60 10.57
N GLY A 194 19.75 -3.65 11.71
CA GLY A 194 19.59 -2.53 12.62
C GLY A 194 19.88 -2.92 14.06
N GLN A 195 20.24 -1.94 14.87
CA GLN A 195 20.31 -2.05 16.33
C GLN A 195 20.03 -0.67 16.91
N GLU A 196 18.94 -0.55 17.66
CA GLU A 196 18.50 0.71 18.25
C GLU A 196 17.97 0.46 19.66
N SER A 197 18.40 1.26 20.64
CA SER A 197 18.06 1.04 22.05
C SER A 197 16.57 1.13 22.35
N SER A 198 15.83 1.88 21.56
CA SER A 198 14.38 2.05 21.67
C SER A 198 13.56 0.96 20.98
N VAL A 199 14.23 0.06 20.23
CA VAL A 199 13.59 -0.98 19.43
C VAL A 199 14.13 -2.34 19.84
N PHE A 200 13.25 -3.30 20.11
CA PHE A 200 13.59 -4.67 20.51
C PHE A 200 14.58 -4.77 21.68
N ASP A 201 14.46 -3.88 22.67
CA ASP A 201 15.34 -3.82 23.86
C ASP A 201 16.84 -3.67 23.49
N GLY A 202 17.14 -2.97 22.41
CA GLY A 202 18.51 -2.77 21.93
C GLY A 202 19.13 -3.98 21.25
N LYS A 203 18.36 -5.02 20.95
CA LYS A 203 18.84 -6.21 20.23
C LYS A 203 19.06 -5.91 18.75
N LYS A 204 20.03 -6.61 18.15
CA LYS A 204 20.20 -6.61 16.69
C LYS A 204 19.02 -7.27 16.02
N PHE A 205 18.54 -6.64 14.95
CA PHE A 205 17.43 -7.15 14.16
C PHE A 205 17.71 -6.98 12.67
N LEU A 206 16.98 -7.70 11.86
CA LEU A 206 16.93 -7.56 10.41
C LEU A 206 15.59 -6.97 10.00
N SER A 207 15.63 -6.13 8.97
CA SER A 207 14.45 -5.61 8.28
C SER A 207 14.58 -5.90 6.79
N PHE A 208 13.51 -6.38 6.19
CA PHE A 208 13.44 -6.74 4.78
C PHE A 208 12.02 -6.55 4.27
N ASN A 209 11.93 -6.18 3.00
CA ASN A 209 10.65 -6.04 2.32
C ASN A 209 10.85 -6.24 0.82
N THR A 210 9.86 -6.86 0.19
CA THR A 210 9.77 -6.91 -1.26
C THR A 210 8.32 -6.79 -1.69
N THR A 211 8.10 -6.69 -2.98
CA THR A 211 6.78 -6.65 -3.61
C THR A 211 6.66 -7.82 -4.59
N ASP A 212 5.43 -8.15 -4.92
CA ASP A 212 5.09 -9.04 -6.02
C ASP A 212 3.92 -8.43 -6.79
N ALA A 213 4.01 -8.42 -8.12
CA ALA A 213 3.07 -7.70 -8.96
C ALA A 213 1.76 -8.46 -9.22
N GLN A 214 1.75 -9.78 -9.06
CA GLN A 214 0.63 -10.63 -9.47
C GLN A 214 -0.18 -11.14 -8.29
N SER A 215 0.38 -12.06 -7.48
CA SER A 215 -0.35 -12.63 -6.34
C SER A 215 -0.02 -11.97 -5.01
N GLY A 216 1.03 -11.14 -4.97
CA GLY A 216 1.47 -10.41 -3.79
C GLY A 216 2.27 -11.26 -2.81
N VAL A 217 3.13 -10.60 -2.02
CA VAL A 217 3.95 -11.28 -1.00
C VAL A 217 3.09 -11.74 0.16
N SER A 218 3.06 -13.05 0.38
CA SER A 218 2.28 -13.70 1.45
C SER A 218 3.01 -13.67 2.78
N TYR A 219 4.26 -14.17 2.83
CA TYR A 219 5.08 -14.22 4.05
C TYR A 219 6.56 -14.36 3.72
N TYR A 220 7.38 -14.26 4.75
CA TYR A 220 8.82 -14.55 4.68
C TYR A 220 9.15 -15.73 5.58
N GLU A 221 10.15 -16.51 5.19
CA GLU A 221 10.85 -17.46 6.06
C GLU A 221 12.26 -16.96 6.31
N VAL A 222 12.67 -16.96 7.58
CA VAL A 222 14.00 -16.54 8.02
C VAL A 222 14.73 -17.73 8.59
N ILE A 223 15.92 -18.00 8.10
CA ILE A 223 16.81 -19.09 8.53
C ILE A 223 18.11 -18.49 8.97
N GLU A 224 18.35 -18.46 10.29
CA GLU A 224 19.60 -17.98 10.89
C GLU A 224 20.56 -19.16 11.06
N ASP A 225 21.70 -19.12 10.37
CA ASP A 225 22.68 -20.20 10.31
C ASP A 225 22.05 -21.57 9.99
N ASN A 226 22.02 -22.48 10.96
CA ASN A 226 21.45 -23.83 10.83
C ASN A 226 20.15 -23.99 11.65
N LEU A 227 19.53 -22.90 12.08
CA LEU A 227 18.27 -22.97 12.84
C LEU A 227 17.10 -23.31 11.94
N SER A 228 16.01 -23.78 12.55
CA SER A 228 14.76 -24.02 11.82
C SER A 228 14.18 -22.72 11.26
N PRO A 229 13.55 -22.78 10.07
CA PRO A 229 12.88 -21.60 9.49
C PRO A 229 11.83 -21.04 10.42
N ILE A 230 11.78 -19.71 10.51
CA ILE A 230 10.77 -18.95 11.29
C ILE A 230 10.03 -18.03 10.34
N ARG A 231 8.69 -18.04 10.38
CA ARG A 231 7.87 -17.08 9.62
C ARG A 231 7.97 -15.67 10.19
N SER A 232 8.04 -14.71 9.29
CA SER A 232 8.15 -13.28 9.60
C SER A 232 7.31 -12.44 8.63
N ASN A 233 6.96 -11.22 9.07
CA ASN A 233 6.25 -10.23 8.27
C ASN A 233 7.16 -9.05 7.83
N GLY A 234 8.47 -9.25 7.78
CA GLY A 234 9.42 -8.23 7.32
C GLY A 234 10.44 -7.76 8.37
N THR A 235 10.37 -8.30 9.61
CA THR A 235 11.34 -7.99 10.67
C THR A 235 11.69 -9.25 11.45
N TYR A 236 12.97 -9.43 11.78
CA TYR A 236 13.44 -10.58 12.53
C TYR A 236 14.50 -10.17 13.55
N VAL A 237 14.29 -10.45 14.83
CA VAL A 237 15.28 -10.23 15.87
C VAL A 237 16.24 -11.41 15.87
N LEU A 238 17.55 -11.13 15.65
CA LEU A 238 18.58 -12.16 15.63
C LEU A 238 18.60 -12.93 16.96
N GLN A 239 18.71 -14.24 16.88
CA GLN A 239 18.87 -15.09 18.06
C GLN A 239 20.31 -15.00 18.59
N GLU A 240 21.29 -14.96 17.68
CA GLU A 240 22.69 -14.72 18.04
C GLU A 240 22.99 -13.20 18.00
N GLN A 241 23.38 -12.64 19.14
CA GLN A 241 23.62 -11.20 19.30
C GLN A 241 25.10 -10.81 19.27
N ASN A 242 26.01 -11.76 19.50
CA ASN A 242 27.40 -11.47 19.81
C ASN A 242 28.39 -11.96 18.74
N LYS A 243 27.97 -12.91 17.91
CA LYS A 243 28.81 -13.50 16.87
C LYS A 243 28.31 -13.13 15.47
N PRO A 244 29.16 -13.19 14.46
CA PRO A 244 28.71 -13.10 13.08
C PRO A 244 27.76 -14.24 12.74
N VAL A 245 26.69 -13.92 12.00
CA VAL A 245 25.68 -14.86 11.52
C VAL A 245 25.50 -14.74 10.02
N LYS A 246 25.04 -15.82 9.40
CA LYS A 246 24.51 -15.84 8.06
C LYS A 246 23.00 -16.04 8.17
N VAL A 247 22.22 -15.15 7.58
CA VAL A 247 20.77 -15.27 7.59
C VAL A 247 20.28 -15.32 6.16
N LYS A 248 19.52 -16.36 5.85
CA LYS A 248 18.77 -16.48 4.61
C LYS A 248 17.33 -16.06 4.86
N VAL A 249 16.83 -15.16 4.02
CA VAL A 249 15.43 -14.72 4.00
C VAL A 249 14.83 -15.13 2.69
N VAL A 250 13.72 -15.86 2.74
CA VAL A 250 12.96 -16.30 1.58
C VAL A 250 11.60 -15.63 1.61
N ALA A 251 11.30 -14.83 0.60
CA ALA A 251 9.97 -14.26 0.38
C ALA A 251 9.15 -15.23 -0.45
N TYR A 252 7.93 -15.51 -0.01
CA TYR A 252 6.95 -16.31 -0.75
C TYR A 252 5.78 -15.43 -1.16
N ASP A 253 5.36 -15.53 -2.41
CA ASP A 253 4.09 -14.98 -2.86
C ASP A 253 2.90 -15.88 -2.51
N SER A 254 1.69 -15.47 -2.87
CA SER A 254 0.49 -16.27 -2.60
C SER A 254 0.33 -17.45 -3.55
N ALA A 255 0.99 -17.43 -4.72
CA ALA A 255 1.00 -18.53 -5.67
C ALA A 255 2.03 -19.62 -5.31
N GLY A 256 2.96 -19.33 -4.37
CA GLY A 256 3.98 -20.25 -3.90
C GLY A 256 5.35 -20.09 -4.58
N ASN A 257 5.52 -19.08 -5.46
CA ASN A 257 6.84 -18.76 -5.99
C ASN A 257 7.69 -18.10 -4.89
N ALA A 258 9.01 -18.25 -4.96
CA ALA A 258 9.88 -17.85 -3.86
C ALA A 258 11.16 -17.15 -4.34
N ARG A 259 11.52 -16.07 -3.66
CA ARG A 259 12.77 -15.32 -3.85
C ARG A 259 13.61 -15.32 -2.59
N GLU A 260 14.88 -15.62 -2.73
CA GLU A 260 15.85 -15.68 -1.64
C GLU A 260 16.74 -14.43 -1.62
N SER A 261 17.05 -13.95 -0.40
CA SER A 261 18.10 -12.96 -0.14
C SER A 261 18.93 -13.41 1.06
N VAL A 262 20.23 -13.11 1.05
CA VAL A 262 21.16 -13.57 2.08
C VAL A 262 21.86 -12.38 2.73
N TYR A 263 21.78 -12.32 4.05
CA TYR A 263 22.54 -11.38 4.88
C TYR A 263 23.74 -12.07 5.51
N HIS A 264 24.87 -11.39 5.49
CA HIS A 264 26.07 -11.77 6.22
C HIS A 264 26.43 -10.66 7.22
N SER A 265 26.52 -10.98 8.49
CA SER A 265 27.03 -10.02 9.47
C SER A 265 28.42 -9.55 9.08
N PRO A 266 28.76 -8.26 9.23
CA PRO A 266 30.13 -7.80 9.06
C PRO A 266 31.06 -8.54 10.03
N ALA A 267 32.26 -8.85 9.56
CA ALA A 267 33.30 -9.42 10.43
C ALA A 267 33.58 -8.45 11.59
N PRO A 268 33.87 -8.97 12.80
CA PRO A 268 34.28 -8.11 13.91
C PRO A 268 35.50 -7.29 13.51
N THR A 269 35.43 -5.98 13.76
CA THR A 269 36.61 -5.11 13.58
C THR A 269 37.70 -5.59 14.50
N PRO A 270 38.92 -5.90 13.99
CA PRO A 270 40.04 -6.29 14.87
C PRO A 270 40.25 -5.24 15.95
N ALA A 271 40.40 -5.67 17.19
CA ALA A 271 40.74 -4.74 18.26
C ALA A 271 42.04 -3.99 17.90
N PRO A 272 42.14 -2.68 18.14
CA PRO A 272 43.36 -1.95 17.89
C PRO A 272 44.52 -2.62 18.65
N TYR A 273 45.61 -2.92 17.96
CA TYR A 273 46.80 -3.48 18.58
C TYR A 273 47.31 -2.50 19.64
N SER A 274 47.26 -2.90 20.91
CA SER A 274 47.99 -2.18 21.97
C SER A 274 49.46 -2.50 21.84
N VAL A 275 50.24 -1.58 21.30
CA VAL A 275 51.72 -1.68 21.35
C VAL A 275 52.15 -1.28 22.75
N SER A 276 52.50 -2.26 23.57
CA SER A 276 53.17 -1.99 24.86
C SER A 276 54.63 -1.70 24.56
N TYR A 277 55.05 -0.47 24.72
CA TYR A 277 56.47 -0.12 24.78
C TYR A 277 57.01 -0.52 26.15
N SER A 278 57.94 -1.49 26.17
CA SER A 278 58.76 -1.86 27.32
C SER A 278 60.03 -1.00 27.36
#